data_1460689f2f9fc334c0bd7b2dcc507514
#
_entry.id   1460689f2f9fc334c0bd7b2dcc507514
#
_cell.length_a   1.000
_cell.length_b   1.000
_cell.length_c   1.000
_cell.angle_alpha   90.00
_cell.angle_beta   90.00
_cell.angle_gamma   90.00
#
_symmetry.space_group_name_H-M   'P 1'
#
loop_
_entity.id
_entity.type
_entity.pdbx_description
1 polymer ?
#
loop_
_entity_poly.entity_id
_entity_poly.type
_entity_poly.pdbx_seq_one_letter_code
_entity_poly.pdbx_strand_id
1 'polypeptide(L)'
;MSKLSLPQRGQPLDLAYIYDIAKTVNDLSAQISPSTSKTVTVDSSAGPQNIKASEAKIIAGYLEVYNNATVAIASERTFIYNFADDYKYAPIVTATPVNVGNTSAGKNVTVVIKSVTTSRVEGYITINTSGEITLGVNLIIVGVPN
;
A
#
# COMPACT_ATOMS: atom_id res chain seq x y z
N MET A 1 1.45 32.14 19.02
CA MET A 1 2.59 32.54 18.15
C MET A 1 2.79 34.05 18.28
N SER A 2 3.90 34.49 18.86
CA SER A 2 4.27 35.89 18.84
C SER A 2 4.80 36.21 17.44
N LYS A 3 4.17 37.17 16.77
CA LYS A 3 4.66 37.71 15.50
C LYS A 3 5.94 38.50 15.76
N LEU A 4 7.03 38.10 15.08
CA LEU A 4 8.21 38.92 14.99
C LEU A 4 7.85 40.25 14.35
N SER A 5 8.14 41.36 15.04
CA SER A 5 8.02 42.70 14.43
C SER A 5 9.12 42.86 13.39
N LEU A 6 8.77 43.35 12.20
CA LEU A 6 9.77 43.65 11.18
C LEU A 6 10.64 44.86 11.67
N PRO A 7 11.97 44.83 11.48
CA PRO A 7 12.82 45.94 11.80
C PRO A 7 12.45 47.17 10.95
N GLN A 8 12.41 48.31 11.55
CA GLN A 8 12.21 49.56 10.81
C GLN A 8 13.47 49.92 10.01
N ARG A 9 13.27 50.54 8.84
CA ARG A 9 14.39 50.96 8.00
C ARG A 9 15.34 51.86 8.77
N GLY A 10 16.61 51.45 8.91
CA GLY A 10 17.62 52.17 9.65
C GLY A 10 17.84 51.74 11.10
N GLN A 11 17.07 50.78 11.61
CA GLN A 11 17.38 50.16 12.89
C GLN A 11 18.59 49.19 12.75
N PRO A 12 19.58 49.29 13.65
CA PRO A 12 20.65 48.30 13.67
C PRO A 12 20.09 46.95 14.05
N LEU A 13 20.48 45.92 13.34
CA LEU A 13 20.23 44.51 13.71
C LEU A 13 21.09 44.24 14.94
N ASP A 14 20.49 44.19 16.12
CA ASP A 14 21.17 43.75 17.32
C ASP A 14 21.20 42.25 17.46
N LEU A 15 22.04 41.74 18.37
CA LEU A 15 22.24 40.33 18.58
C LEU A 15 20.95 39.60 19.07
N ALA A 16 20.12 40.34 19.84
CA ALA A 16 18.85 39.81 20.36
C ALA A 16 17.86 39.55 19.23
N TYR A 17 17.77 40.46 18.25
CA TYR A 17 16.91 40.30 17.11
C TYR A 17 17.33 39.14 16.21
N ILE A 18 18.66 38.96 16.00
CA ILE A 18 19.19 37.80 15.23
C ILE A 18 18.88 36.50 15.95
N TYR A 19 19.02 36.49 17.28
CA TYR A 19 18.70 35.29 18.10
C TYR A 19 17.21 34.94 18.00
N ASP A 20 16.31 35.92 18.08
CA ASP A 20 14.88 35.70 17.96
C ASP A 20 14.46 35.21 16.58
N ILE A 21 15.11 35.71 15.50
CA ILE A 21 14.92 35.14 14.15
C ILE A 21 15.35 33.66 14.12
N ALA A 22 16.56 33.37 14.58
CA ALA A 22 17.09 32.01 14.57
C ALA A 22 16.20 31.04 15.40
N LYS A 23 15.75 31.50 16.57
CA LYS A 23 14.82 30.72 17.40
C LYS A 23 13.48 30.50 16.70
N THR A 24 12.89 31.54 16.09
CA THR A 24 11.61 31.40 15.36
C THR A 24 11.73 30.47 14.18
N VAL A 25 12.84 30.53 13.43
CA VAL A 25 13.10 29.62 12.31
C VAL A 25 13.24 28.18 12.80
N ASN A 26 13.94 27.95 13.91
CA ASN A 26 14.08 26.62 14.50
C ASN A 26 12.75 26.08 15.03
N ASP A 27 11.94 26.92 15.68
CA ASP A 27 10.62 26.54 16.18
C ASP A 27 9.68 26.21 15.00
N LEU A 28 9.75 26.99 13.90
CA LEU A 28 8.99 26.72 12.68
C LEU A 28 9.46 25.41 12.00
N SER A 29 10.77 25.19 11.94
CA SER A 29 11.35 23.95 11.41
C SER A 29 10.92 22.76 12.22
N ALA A 30 10.87 22.86 13.56
CA ALA A 30 10.36 21.81 14.44
C ALA A 30 8.87 21.54 14.26
N GLN A 31 8.07 22.57 13.88
CA GLN A 31 6.63 22.43 13.58
C GLN A 31 6.38 21.85 12.18
N ILE A 32 7.26 22.16 11.21
CA ILE A 32 7.18 21.64 9.83
C ILE A 32 7.84 20.27 9.72
N SER A 33 8.75 19.93 10.62
CA SER A 33 9.25 18.55 10.70
C SER A 33 8.06 17.62 10.96
N PRO A 34 7.80 16.64 10.09
CA PRO A 34 6.71 15.68 10.29
C PRO A 34 7.09 14.73 11.45
N SER A 35 7.19 15.27 12.67
CA SER A 35 7.47 14.50 13.85
C SER A 35 6.27 13.71 14.39
N THR A 36 5.14 13.81 13.71
CA THR A 36 4.05 12.85 13.86
C THR A 36 4.15 11.84 12.73
N SER A 37 5.19 11.02 12.74
CA SER A 37 5.14 9.78 11.98
C SER A 37 4.00 8.95 12.56
N LYS A 38 2.82 9.06 11.93
CA LYS A 38 1.72 8.16 12.25
C LYS A 38 2.23 6.76 11.96
N THR A 39 2.38 5.98 13.01
CA THR A 39 2.73 4.57 12.89
C THR A 39 1.46 3.83 12.50
N VAL A 40 1.49 3.09 11.42
CA VAL A 40 0.44 2.15 11.04
C VAL A 40 0.89 0.77 11.52
N THR A 41 0.10 0.15 12.37
CA THR A 41 0.34 -1.26 12.73
C THR A 41 -0.29 -2.13 11.66
N VAL A 42 0.53 -2.96 11.04
CA VAL A 42 0.11 -3.93 10.03
C VAL A 42 0.27 -5.31 10.65
N ASP A 43 -0.84 -5.97 10.98
CA ASP A 43 -0.83 -7.36 11.40
C ASP A 43 -0.70 -8.26 10.18
N SER A 44 0.39 -8.98 10.08
CA SER A 44 0.65 -9.95 9.02
C SER A 44 0.84 -11.34 9.60
N SER A 45 0.94 -12.34 8.75
CA SER A 45 1.29 -13.71 9.16
C SER A 45 2.66 -13.80 9.86
N ALA A 46 3.51 -12.78 9.73
CA ALA A 46 4.78 -12.64 10.44
C ALA A 46 4.65 -11.91 11.78
N GLY A 47 3.42 -11.58 12.21
CA GLY A 47 3.11 -10.81 13.41
C GLY A 47 2.92 -9.31 13.14
N PRO A 48 2.56 -8.55 14.19
CA PRO A 48 2.32 -7.13 14.07
C PRO A 48 3.60 -6.36 13.73
N GLN A 49 3.51 -5.48 12.73
CA GLN A 49 4.61 -4.64 12.27
C GLN A 49 4.20 -3.18 12.35
N ASN A 50 5.01 -2.39 13.05
CA ASN A 50 4.82 -0.95 13.14
C ASN A 50 5.60 -0.27 12.02
N ILE A 51 4.86 0.35 11.09
CA ILE A 51 5.41 1.02 9.91
C ILE A 51 5.14 2.50 10.05
N LYS A 52 6.14 3.35 9.81
CA LYS A 52 5.86 4.76 9.59
C LYS A 52 5.03 4.88 8.31
N ALA A 53 3.94 5.65 8.34
CA ALA A 53 3.06 5.80 7.17
C ALA A 53 3.80 6.30 5.91
N SER A 54 4.90 7.04 6.09
CA SER A 54 5.79 7.50 5.01
C SER A 54 6.67 6.38 4.41
N GLU A 55 6.77 5.24 5.07
CA GLU A 55 7.62 4.11 4.67
C GLU A 55 6.79 2.94 4.12
N ALA A 56 5.45 3.01 4.20
CA ALA A 56 4.59 1.98 3.67
C ALA A 56 4.56 2.05 2.13
N LYS A 57 4.86 0.91 1.47
CA LYS A 57 4.70 0.74 0.03
C LYS A 57 3.34 0.09 -0.23
N ILE A 58 2.51 0.76 -1.03
CA ILE A 58 1.23 0.24 -1.48
C ILE A 58 1.34 -0.01 -2.98
N ILE A 59 1.05 -1.24 -3.39
CA ILE A 59 1.01 -1.64 -4.79
C ILE A 59 -0.39 -2.10 -5.12
N ALA A 60 -0.94 -1.64 -6.24
CA ALA A 60 -2.12 -2.20 -6.88
C ALA A 60 -1.67 -2.99 -8.10
N GLY A 61 -2.09 -4.25 -8.18
CA GLY A 61 -1.75 -5.14 -9.29
C GLY A 61 -3.01 -5.79 -9.88
N TYR A 62 -2.91 -6.18 -11.14
CA TYR A 62 -3.92 -6.99 -11.83
C TYR A 62 -3.24 -8.17 -12.50
N LEU A 63 -3.85 -9.33 -12.41
CA LEU A 63 -3.41 -10.54 -13.07
C LEU A 63 -4.59 -11.22 -13.75
N GLU A 64 -4.49 -11.48 -15.07
CA GLU A 64 -5.44 -12.30 -15.77
C GLU A 64 -5.17 -13.77 -15.45
N VAL A 65 -6.22 -14.50 -15.06
CA VAL A 65 -6.13 -15.93 -14.68
C VAL A 65 -6.83 -16.83 -15.70
N TYR A 66 -7.97 -16.40 -16.20
CA TYR A 66 -8.70 -17.07 -17.27
C TYR A 66 -8.99 -16.10 -18.40
N ASN A 67 -8.76 -16.54 -19.64
CA ASN A 67 -9.07 -15.77 -20.84
C ASN A 67 -9.88 -16.65 -21.81
N ASN A 68 -11.15 -16.27 -22.05
CA ASN A 68 -12.09 -16.94 -22.96
C ASN A 68 -12.07 -18.49 -22.82
N ALA A 69 -12.10 -18.97 -21.59
CA ALA A 69 -12.08 -20.40 -21.29
C ALA A 69 -13.48 -20.93 -20.99
N THR A 70 -13.69 -22.23 -21.24
CA THR A 70 -14.86 -22.95 -20.72
C THR A 70 -14.39 -23.80 -19.56
N VAL A 71 -15.05 -23.68 -18.41
CA VAL A 71 -14.66 -24.36 -17.17
C VAL A 71 -15.80 -25.17 -16.59
N ALA A 72 -15.44 -26.24 -15.90
CA ALA A 72 -16.37 -27.02 -15.11
C ALA A 72 -16.47 -26.49 -13.68
N ILE A 73 -17.58 -26.79 -13.02
CA ILE A 73 -17.73 -26.56 -11.58
C ILE A 73 -16.61 -27.28 -10.80
N ALA A 74 -16.16 -26.70 -9.71
CA ALA A 74 -15.05 -27.17 -8.87
C ALA A 74 -13.66 -27.16 -9.55
N SER A 75 -13.54 -26.59 -10.75
CA SER A 75 -12.22 -26.35 -11.34
C SER A 75 -11.45 -25.33 -10.52
N GLU A 76 -10.16 -25.61 -10.33
CA GLU A 76 -9.23 -24.73 -9.62
C GLU A 76 -8.10 -24.26 -10.54
N ARG A 77 -7.66 -23.02 -10.36
CA ARG A 77 -6.47 -22.50 -11.04
C ARG A 77 -5.65 -21.65 -10.09
N THR A 78 -4.38 -21.99 -10.00
CA THR A 78 -3.41 -21.24 -9.22
C THR A 78 -3.00 -19.96 -9.95
N PHE A 79 -2.81 -18.90 -9.22
CA PHE A 79 -2.18 -17.67 -9.70
C PHE A 79 -0.97 -17.33 -8.85
N ILE A 80 0.02 -16.69 -9.46
CA ILE A 80 1.23 -16.18 -8.81
C ILE A 80 1.44 -14.75 -9.29
N TYR A 81 1.62 -13.83 -8.36
CA TYR A 81 1.98 -12.45 -8.66
C TYR A 81 3.32 -12.15 -7.98
N ASN A 82 4.35 -11.92 -8.79
CA ASN A 82 5.67 -11.53 -8.30
C ASN A 82 5.72 -10.02 -8.09
N PHE A 83 6.27 -9.60 -6.96
CA PHE A 83 6.49 -8.19 -6.68
C PHE A 83 7.66 -7.67 -7.50
N ALA A 84 7.60 -6.42 -7.97
CA ALA A 84 8.70 -5.81 -8.72
C ALA A 84 9.96 -5.65 -7.86
N ASP A 85 9.76 -5.34 -6.58
CA ASP A 85 10.82 -5.24 -5.58
C ASP A 85 10.39 -6.03 -4.34
N ASP A 86 11.35 -6.63 -3.67
CA ASP A 86 11.09 -7.38 -2.45
C ASP A 86 10.64 -6.47 -1.31
N TYR A 87 9.82 -7.04 -0.44
CA TYR A 87 9.46 -6.42 0.83
C TYR A 87 10.38 -6.91 1.94
N LYS A 88 10.61 -6.08 2.94
CA LYS A 88 11.40 -6.45 4.12
C LYS A 88 10.76 -7.59 4.91
N TYR A 89 9.44 -7.62 4.93
CA TYR A 89 8.61 -8.64 5.58
C TYR A 89 7.48 -9.03 4.63
N ALA A 90 6.90 -10.20 4.81
CA ALA A 90 5.73 -10.61 4.03
C ALA A 90 4.62 -9.55 4.15
N PRO A 91 4.19 -8.92 3.04
CA PRO A 91 3.18 -7.86 3.07
C PRO A 91 1.79 -8.42 3.31
N ILE A 92 0.84 -7.53 3.65
CA ILE A 92 -0.58 -7.85 3.60
C ILE A 92 -1.04 -7.76 2.15
N VAL A 93 -1.79 -8.77 1.72
CA VAL A 93 -2.35 -8.84 0.37
C VAL A 93 -3.86 -9.07 0.45
N THR A 94 -4.60 -8.24 -0.27
CA THR A 94 -6.03 -8.47 -0.55
C THR A 94 -6.18 -8.83 -2.01
N ALA A 95 -6.93 -9.88 -2.29
CA ALA A 95 -7.23 -10.35 -3.64
C ALA A 95 -8.74 -10.28 -3.90
N THR A 96 -9.12 -9.67 -5.01
CA THR A 96 -10.53 -9.52 -5.42
C THR A 96 -10.71 -10.02 -6.84
N PRO A 97 -11.66 -10.94 -7.11
CA PRO A 97 -11.93 -11.42 -8.45
C PRO A 97 -12.56 -10.32 -9.32
N VAL A 98 -12.18 -10.28 -10.58
CA VAL A 98 -12.72 -9.37 -11.60
C VAL A 98 -13.28 -10.20 -12.74
N ASN A 99 -14.59 -10.26 -12.87
CA ASN A 99 -15.26 -10.92 -13.98
C ASN A 99 -15.26 -10.01 -15.21
N VAL A 100 -14.38 -10.30 -16.15
CA VAL A 100 -14.23 -9.54 -17.39
C VAL A 100 -15.27 -10.02 -18.41
N GLY A 101 -15.99 -9.07 -19.01
CA GLY A 101 -17.01 -9.41 -20.01
C GLY A 101 -18.29 -10.02 -19.44
N ASN A 102 -18.50 -9.99 -18.12
CA ASN A 102 -19.70 -10.48 -17.47
C ASN A 102 -20.04 -11.95 -17.80
N THR A 103 -19.01 -12.79 -17.83
CA THR A 103 -19.11 -14.22 -18.15
C THR A 103 -19.89 -15.01 -17.10
N SER A 104 -20.54 -16.10 -17.52
CA SER A 104 -21.45 -16.87 -16.66
C SER A 104 -20.73 -17.49 -15.44
N ALA A 105 -19.61 -18.18 -15.67
CA ALA A 105 -18.84 -18.80 -14.60
C ALA A 105 -18.07 -17.79 -13.74
N GLY A 106 -17.70 -16.65 -14.32
CA GLY A 106 -17.00 -15.58 -13.60
C GLY A 106 -17.84 -14.86 -12.52
N LYS A 107 -19.15 -15.07 -12.49
CA LYS A 107 -20.04 -14.48 -11.48
C LYS A 107 -19.98 -15.17 -10.12
N ASN A 108 -19.53 -16.40 -10.08
CA ASN A 108 -19.53 -17.22 -8.87
C ASN A 108 -18.20 -17.95 -8.70
N VAL A 109 -17.24 -17.23 -8.15
CA VAL A 109 -15.87 -17.73 -7.92
C VAL A 109 -15.43 -17.46 -6.50
N THR A 110 -14.55 -18.29 -6.00
CA THR A 110 -13.87 -18.08 -4.71
C THR A 110 -12.38 -17.88 -4.96
N VAL A 111 -11.84 -16.79 -4.41
CA VAL A 111 -10.41 -16.49 -4.45
C VAL A 111 -9.81 -16.72 -3.07
N VAL A 112 -8.73 -17.49 -3.01
CA VAL A 112 -8.03 -17.79 -1.75
C VAL A 112 -6.54 -17.45 -1.93
N ILE A 113 -5.98 -16.67 -1.02
CA ILE A 113 -4.54 -16.48 -0.91
C ILE A 113 -3.97 -17.67 -0.14
N LYS A 114 -3.07 -18.43 -0.77
CA LYS A 114 -2.43 -19.62 -0.20
C LYS A 114 -1.17 -19.24 0.59
N SER A 115 -0.35 -18.36 0.04
CA SER A 115 0.89 -17.91 0.66
C SER A 115 1.28 -16.51 0.23
N VAL A 116 1.94 -15.80 1.13
CA VAL A 116 2.56 -14.51 0.87
C VAL A 116 3.99 -14.58 1.38
N THR A 117 4.94 -14.25 0.51
CA THR A 117 6.36 -14.14 0.84
C THR A 117 6.81 -12.70 0.67
N THR A 118 8.07 -12.40 0.90
CA THR A 118 8.64 -11.07 0.66
C THR A 118 8.69 -10.70 -0.83
N SER A 119 8.66 -11.69 -1.75
CA SER A 119 8.85 -11.50 -3.18
C SER A 119 7.60 -11.81 -4.04
N ARG A 120 6.61 -12.50 -3.50
CA ARG A 120 5.42 -12.90 -4.26
C ARG A 120 4.23 -13.26 -3.39
N VAL A 121 3.05 -13.22 -4.00
CA VAL A 121 1.83 -13.85 -3.49
C VAL A 121 1.42 -15.00 -4.40
N GLU A 122 0.96 -16.09 -3.80
CA GLU A 122 0.39 -17.26 -4.46
C GLU A 122 -1.01 -17.52 -3.92
N GLY A 123 -1.94 -17.78 -4.81
CA GLY A 123 -3.32 -18.11 -4.48
C GLY A 123 -3.95 -19.00 -5.52
N TYR A 124 -5.20 -19.32 -5.31
CA TYR A 124 -5.99 -20.07 -6.28
C TYR A 124 -7.42 -19.53 -6.37
N ILE A 125 -8.03 -19.81 -7.50
CA ILE A 125 -9.43 -19.51 -7.79
C ILE A 125 -10.16 -20.82 -7.95
N THR A 126 -11.25 -20.99 -7.22
CA THR A 126 -12.20 -22.10 -7.38
C THR A 126 -13.44 -21.62 -8.10
N ILE A 127 -13.86 -22.35 -9.13
CA ILE A 127 -15.04 -22.06 -9.94
C ILE A 127 -16.25 -22.77 -9.34
N ASN A 128 -17.27 -22.00 -8.97
CA ASN A 128 -18.47 -22.55 -8.34
C ASN A 128 -19.65 -22.76 -9.33
N THR A 129 -19.46 -22.38 -10.60
CA THR A 129 -20.48 -22.55 -11.65
C THR A 129 -19.79 -22.83 -12.97
N SER A 130 -20.22 -23.89 -13.70
CA SER A 130 -19.67 -24.17 -15.03
C SER A 130 -20.09 -23.15 -16.07
N GLY A 131 -19.28 -22.95 -17.10
CA GLY A 131 -19.57 -22.08 -18.23
C GLY A 131 -18.35 -21.33 -18.75
N GLU A 132 -18.61 -20.32 -19.55
CA GLU A 132 -17.57 -19.42 -20.07
C GLU A 132 -17.02 -18.51 -18.97
N ILE A 133 -15.70 -18.29 -19.01
CA ILE A 133 -14.99 -17.45 -18.04
C ILE A 133 -13.88 -16.64 -18.70
N THR A 134 -13.88 -15.35 -18.39
CA THR A 134 -12.72 -14.46 -18.48
C THR A 134 -12.59 -13.77 -17.14
N LEU A 135 -11.54 -14.06 -16.42
CA LEU A 135 -11.40 -13.66 -15.02
C LEU A 135 -9.99 -13.23 -14.71
N GLY A 136 -9.89 -12.11 -14.03
CA GLY A 136 -8.65 -11.66 -13.41
C GLY A 136 -8.76 -11.54 -11.90
N VAL A 137 -7.66 -11.17 -11.28
CA VAL A 137 -7.57 -10.86 -9.86
C VAL A 137 -6.93 -9.49 -9.69
N ASN A 138 -7.63 -8.58 -9.02
CA ASN A 138 -7.04 -7.35 -8.50
C ASN A 138 -6.38 -7.66 -7.15
N LEU A 139 -5.19 -7.13 -6.98
CA LEU A 139 -4.40 -7.26 -5.78
C LEU A 139 -4.11 -5.88 -5.20
N ILE A 140 -4.30 -5.74 -3.89
CA ILE A 140 -3.78 -4.60 -3.12
C ILE A 140 -2.77 -5.16 -2.14
N ILE A 141 -1.55 -4.66 -2.19
CA ILE A 141 -0.41 -5.15 -1.44
C ILE A 141 0.13 -4.00 -0.60
N VAL A 142 0.21 -4.18 0.70
CA VAL A 142 0.68 -3.16 1.65
C VAL A 142 1.77 -3.75 2.52
N GLY A 143 2.94 -3.12 2.52
CA GLY A 143 4.07 -3.61 3.30
C GLY A 143 5.20 -2.60 3.42
N VAL A 144 6.28 -3.03 4.08
CA VAL A 144 7.52 -2.27 4.22
C VAL A 144 8.45 -2.64 3.07
N PRO A 145 8.88 -1.69 2.22
CA PRO A 145 9.87 -1.97 1.20
C PRO A 145 11.20 -2.40 1.83
N ASN A 146 11.96 -3.20 1.08
CA ASN A 146 13.31 -3.61 1.49
C ASN A 146 14.32 -2.49 1.23
#